data_e511ef0566e443a67d4387965a8427c8
#
_entry.id   e511ef0566e443a67d4387965a8427c8
#
_cell.length_a   1.000
_cell.length_b   1.000
_cell.length_c   1.000
_cell.angle_alpha   90.00
_cell.angle_beta   90.00
_cell.angle_gamma   90.00
#
_symmetry.space_group_name_H-M   'P 1'
#
loop_
_entity.id
_entity.type
_entity.pdbx_description
1 polymer ?
#
loop_
_entity_poly.entity_id
_entity_poly.type
_entity_poly.pdbx_seq_one_letter_code
_entity_poly.pdbx_strand_id
1 'polypeptide(L)'
;MRRGLRLLQHRRPVSPEKNSTRRSRPANHLLSSLSASDFDLLAGKLEQIRLPRRAMLEDKAKDIKWVYFLDSGVASVVARVDKGREIEVGLVGREGMTGTVVVMGNHRSTNTTYIQVDGSGSRIAADDLRDALRGSISLQMYFLHFVQAFMIQVTNTALANGKAKIEERLARWLLMVHDRTEGNELGLTHEFIATMLGVRRAGVTTALQHLASQSH
;
A
#
# COMPACT_ATOMS: atom_id res chain seq x y z
N MET A 1 -32.59 26.01 -71.98
CA MET A 1 -32.56 26.77 -70.72
C MET A 1 -33.10 25.88 -69.61
N ARG A 2 -32.24 25.27 -68.80
CA ARG A 2 -32.61 24.50 -67.56
C ARG A 2 -31.83 25.10 -66.41
N ARG A 3 -32.52 25.78 -65.48
CA ARG A 3 -31.92 26.29 -64.21
C ARG A 3 -31.83 25.17 -63.19
N GLY A 4 -30.63 24.87 -62.74
CA GLY A 4 -30.39 23.94 -61.63
C GLY A 4 -30.62 24.62 -60.30
N LEU A 5 -31.43 23.97 -59.45
CA LEU A 5 -31.71 24.39 -58.06
C LEU A 5 -30.60 23.88 -57.21
N ARG A 6 -29.81 24.74 -56.55
CA ARG A 6 -28.85 24.34 -55.51
C ARG A 6 -29.58 24.23 -54.15
N LEU A 7 -29.64 23.00 -53.60
CA LEU A 7 -30.06 22.74 -52.25
C LEU A 7 -28.95 23.13 -51.27
N LEU A 8 -29.20 24.12 -50.43
CA LEU A 8 -28.38 24.51 -49.31
C LEU A 8 -28.55 23.44 -48.19
N GLN A 9 -27.56 22.60 -47.99
CA GLN A 9 -27.51 21.71 -46.84
C GLN A 9 -27.13 22.50 -45.60
N HIS A 10 -28.06 22.61 -44.66
CA HIS A 10 -27.81 23.14 -43.31
C HIS A 10 -26.93 22.13 -42.53
N ARG A 11 -25.66 22.48 -42.35
CA ARG A 11 -24.78 21.79 -41.39
C ARG A 11 -25.27 22.11 -39.99
N ARG A 12 -25.72 21.10 -39.26
CA ARG A 12 -25.97 21.22 -37.81
C ARG A 12 -24.63 21.46 -37.10
N PRO A 13 -24.55 22.38 -36.10
CA PRO A 13 -23.33 22.55 -35.30
C PRO A 13 -23.08 21.29 -34.51
N VAL A 14 -21.87 20.74 -34.63
CA VAL A 14 -21.36 19.66 -33.80
C VAL A 14 -21.13 20.24 -32.41
N SER A 15 -21.91 19.83 -31.44
CA SER A 15 -21.66 20.16 -30.02
C SER A 15 -20.32 19.55 -29.61
N PRO A 16 -19.45 20.27 -28.86
CA PRO A 16 -18.20 19.70 -28.36
C PRO A 16 -18.55 18.56 -27.39
N GLU A 17 -18.17 17.36 -27.76
CA GLU A 17 -18.13 16.24 -26.81
C GLU A 17 -17.27 16.66 -25.62
N LYS A 18 -17.90 16.76 -24.45
CA LYS A 18 -17.18 16.82 -23.17
C LYS A 18 -16.38 15.53 -23.05
N ASN A 19 -15.11 15.61 -23.40
CA ASN A 19 -14.14 14.54 -23.21
C ASN A 19 -13.93 14.40 -21.68
N SER A 20 -14.84 13.69 -21.04
CA SER A 20 -14.70 13.21 -19.68
C SER A 20 -13.60 12.15 -19.74
N THR A 21 -12.34 12.57 -19.60
CA THR A 21 -11.24 11.68 -19.30
C THR A 21 -11.57 11.01 -17.96
N ARG A 22 -12.23 9.86 -18.05
CA ARG A 22 -12.39 8.95 -16.91
C ARG A 22 -10.96 8.62 -16.46
N ARG A 23 -10.47 9.31 -15.43
CA ARG A 23 -9.19 8.98 -14.79
C ARG A 23 -9.27 7.51 -14.43
N SER A 24 -8.37 6.70 -14.97
CA SER A 24 -8.28 5.29 -14.63
C SER A 24 -8.08 5.17 -13.12
N ARG A 25 -8.87 4.33 -12.47
CA ARG A 25 -8.70 4.09 -11.04
C ARG A 25 -7.33 3.47 -10.80
N PRO A 26 -6.67 3.82 -9.68
CA PRO A 26 -5.41 3.20 -9.28
C PRO A 26 -5.54 1.68 -9.13
N ALA A 27 -4.43 0.96 -9.32
CA ALA A 27 -4.36 -0.48 -9.07
C ALA A 27 -4.41 -0.81 -7.57
N ASN A 28 -4.16 0.16 -6.69
CA ASN A 28 -4.34 0.00 -5.26
C ASN A 28 -5.80 -0.34 -4.92
N HIS A 29 -6.00 -1.47 -4.23
CA HIS A 29 -7.35 -1.99 -3.95
C HIS A 29 -8.14 -1.09 -3.01
N LEU A 30 -7.45 -0.42 -2.06
CA LEU A 30 -8.10 0.49 -1.14
C LEU A 30 -8.68 1.70 -1.88
N LEU A 31 -7.92 2.32 -2.80
CA LEU A 31 -8.38 3.43 -3.61
C LEU A 31 -9.42 3.02 -4.66
N SER A 32 -9.24 1.85 -5.30
CA SER A 32 -10.15 1.39 -6.35
C SER A 32 -11.53 0.99 -5.83
N SER A 33 -11.64 0.67 -4.55
CA SER A 33 -12.90 0.28 -3.89
C SER A 33 -13.67 1.45 -3.30
N LEU A 34 -13.13 2.68 -3.35
CA LEU A 34 -13.85 3.88 -2.91
C LEU A 34 -15.10 4.16 -3.77
N SER A 35 -16.11 4.78 -3.18
CA SER A 35 -17.19 5.39 -3.94
C SER A 35 -16.65 6.45 -4.91
N ALA A 36 -17.36 6.76 -5.99
CA ALA A 36 -16.93 7.79 -6.93
C ALA A 36 -16.75 9.15 -6.24
N SER A 37 -17.69 9.53 -5.37
CA SER A 37 -17.65 10.78 -4.61
C SER A 37 -16.45 10.87 -3.67
N ASP A 38 -16.13 9.77 -2.95
CA ASP A 38 -14.98 9.74 -2.04
C ASP A 38 -13.64 9.73 -2.81
N PHE A 39 -13.57 9.00 -3.94
CA PHE A 39 -12.40 9.01 -4.79
C PHE A 39 -12.11 10.40 -5.38
N ASP A 40 -13.14 11.13 -5.81
CA ASP A 40 -13.00 12.46 -6.40
C ASP A 40 -12.39 13.47 -5.41
N LEU A 41 -12.57 13.30 -4.08
CA LEU A 41 -11.93 14.12 -3.06
C LEU A 41 -10.40 13.97 -3.04
N LEU A 42 -9.90 12.82 -3.48
CA LEU A 42 -8.47 12.47 -3.47
C LEU A 42 -7.83 12.59 -4.84
N ALA A 43 -8.57 12.29 -5.92
CA ALA A 43 -8.05 12.06 -7.26
C ALA A 43 -7.19 13.19 -7.83
N GLY A 44 -7.53 14.45 -7.51
CA GLY A 44 -6.78 15.65 -7.95
C GLY A 44 -5.47 15.89 -7.21
N LYS A 45 -5.26 15.19 -6.09
CA LYS A 45 -4.15 15.37 -5.15
C LYS A 45 -3.22 14.15 -5.10
N LEU A 46 -3.61 13.06 -5.76
CA LEU A 46 -2.80 11.86 -5.87
C LEU A 46 -1.68 12.04 -6.91
N GLU A 47 -0.45 11.77 -6.51
CA GLU A 47 0.74 11.78 -7.34
C GLU A 47 1.26 10.36 -7.55
N GLN A 48 1.46 9.95 -8.79
CA GLN A 48 2.08 8.66 -9.12
C GLN A 48 3.57 8.69 -8.75
N ILE A 49 4.06 7.61 -8.13
CA ILE A 49 5.44 7.51 -7.67
C ILE A 49 6.02 6.11 -7.85
N ARG A 50 7.31 6.03 -8.17
CA ARG A 50 8.09 4.80 -8.03
C ARG A 50 8.50 4.62 -6.58
N LEU A 51 8.46 3.38 -6.13
CA LEU A 51 8.78 2.98 -4.77
C LEU A 51 9.97 2.01 -4.79
N PRO A 52 11.20 2.52 -4.90
CA PRO A 52 12.38 1.66 -4.96
C PRO A 52 12.66 1.03 -3.60
N ARG A 53 13.24 -0.17 -3.63
CA ARG A 53 13.64 -0.90 -2.42
C ARG A 53 14.46 -0.02 -1.48
N ARG A 54 14.19 -0.13 -0.18
CA ARG A 54 14.76 0.66 0.92
C ARG A 54 14.33 2.14 0.95
N ALA A 55 13.46 2.59 0.05
CA ALA A 55 12.88 3.92 0.19
C ALA A 55 12.17 4.04 1.53
N MET A 56 12.54 5.05 2.32
CA MET A 56 11.91 5.36 3.60
C MET A 56 10.62 6.12 3.35
N LEU A 57 9.50 5.58 3.80
CA LEU A 57 8.18 6.19 3.69
C LEU A 57 7.76 6.91 4.97
N GLU A 58 8.08 6.33 6.11
CA GLU A 58 7.85 6.93 7.42
C GLU A 58 9.07 6.71 8.33
N ASP A 59 9.42 7.72 9.09
CA ASP A 59 10.51 7.64 10.07
C ASP A 59 9.93 7.82 11.48
N LYS A 60 10.36 6.98 12.41
CA LYS A 60 9.87 6.98 13.79
C LYS A 60 10.01 8.36 14.42
N ALA A 61 8.95 8.82 15.08
CA ALA A 61 8.84 10.10 15.78
C ALA A 61 8.94 11.36 14.88
N LYS A 62 9.01 11.19 13.54
CA LYS A 62 8.93 12.32 12.61
C LYS A 62 7.50 12.52 12.12
N ASP A 63 7.22 13.75 11.71
CA ASP A 63 5.94 14.12 11.13
C ASP A 63 5.79 13.46 9.76
N ILE A 64 4.63 12.82 9.54
CA ILE A 64 4.27 12.23 8.27
C ILE A 64 3.85 13.34 7.31
N LYS A 65 4.63 13.50 6.24
CA LYS A 65 4.35 14.46 5.17
C LYS A 65 3.51 13.86 4.05
N TRP A 66 3.69 12.56 3.79
CA TRP A 66 3.06 11.84 2.69
C TRP A 66 2.43 10.53 3.18
N VAL A 67 1.29 10.23 2.63
CA VAL A 67 0.62 8.94 2.75
C VAL A 67 0.74 8.23 1.41
N TYR A 68 1.11 6.95 1.41
CA TYR A 68 1.36 6.17 0.21
C TYR A 68 0.34 5.05 0.08
N PHE A 69 -0.18 4.88 -1.14
CA PHE A 69 -1.05 3.79 -1.55
C PHE A 69 -0.28 2.96 -2.57
N LEU A 70 0.04 1.73 -2.25
CA LEU A 70 0.85 0.87 -3.10
C LEU A 70 -0.01 0.26 -4.20
N ASP A 71 0.40 0.40 -5.47
CA ASP A 71 -0.17 -0.31 -6.60
C ASP A 71 0.50 -1.68 -6.78
N SER A 72 1.80 -1.74 -6.46
CA SER A 72 2.64 -2.95 -6.44
C SER A 72 3.77 -2.82 -5.42
N GLY A 73 4.46 -3.93 -5.15
CA GLY A 73 5.51 -3.97 -4.16
C GLY A 73 4.99 -4.15 -2.73
N VAL A 74 5.91 -4.10 -1.76
CA VAL A 74 5.61 -4.32 -0.34
C VAL A 74 6.37 -3.32 0.51
N ALA A 75 5.68 -2.70 1.45
CA ALA A 75 6.27 -1.90 2.51
C ALA A 75 6.23 -2.65 3.85
N SER A 76 7.35 -2.66 4.57
CA SER A 76 7.46 -3.19 5.93
C SER A 76 7.27 -2.09 6.96
N VAL A 77 6.38 -2.33 7.91
CA VAL A 77 6.22 -1.50 9.11
C VAL A 77 7.03 -2.14 10.24
N VAL A 78 8.02 -1.42 10.73
CA VAL A 78 9.06 -1.95 11.62
C VAL A 78 9.05 -1.20 12.95
N ALA A 79 8.93 -1.93 14.04
CA ALA A 79 9.17 -1.43 15.37
C ALA A 79 10.65 -1.51 15.72
N ARG A 80 11.21 -0.45 16.28
CA ARG A 80 12.61 -0.35 16.68
C ARG A 80 12.71 0.01 18.15
N VAL A 81 13.45 -0.79 18.90
CA VAL A 81 13.76 -0.50 20.31
C VAL A 81 15.02 0.35 20.42
N ASP A 82 16.14 -0.15 19.83
CA ASP A 82 17.45 0.49 19.82
C ASP A 82 18.11 0.31 18.46
N LYS A 83 19.29 0.94 18.24
CA LYS A 83 20.08 0.73 17.03
C LYS A 83 20.38 -0.77 16.84
N GLY A 84 19.87 -1.35 15.75
CA GLY A 84 20.11 -2.75 15.37
C GLY A 84 19.13 -3.77 15.92
N ARG A 85 18.14 -3.37 16.76
CA ARG A 85 17.04 -4.24 17.20
C ARG A 85 15.72 -3.81 16.60
N GLU A 86 15.45 -4.34 15.43
CA GLU A 86 14.24 -4.09 14.64
C GLU A 86 13.45 -5.39 14.50
N ILE A 87 12.14 -5.26 14.48
CA ILE A 87 11.25 -6.36 14.16
C ILE A 87 10.10 -5.84 13.31
N GLU A 88 9.75 -6.57 12.26
CA GLU A 88 8.58 -6.24 11.47
C GLU A 88 7.31 -6.55 12.25
N VAL A 89 6.41 -5.58 12.30
CA VAL A 89 5.13 -5.70 12.98
C VAL A 89 3.96 -5.78 12.00
N GLY A 90 4.16 -5.38 10.75
CA GLY A 90 3.14 -5.46 9.71
C GLY A 90 3.69 -5.21 8.32
N LEU A 91 2.92 -5.61 7.32
CA LEU A 91 3.17 -5.42 5.90
C LEU A 91 2.03 -4.63 5.25
N VAL A 92 2.37 -3.77 4.33
CA VAL A 92 1.42 -3.04 3.48
C VAL A 92 1.76 -3.33 2.02
N GLY A 93 0.78 -3.77 1.26
CA GLY A 93 0.85 -4.00 -0.17
C GLY A 93 -0.25 -3.24 -0.91
N ARG A 94 -0.65 -3.77 -2.07
CA ARG A 94 -1.70 -3.18 -2.92
C ARG A 94 -3.08 -3.08 -2.27
N GLU A 95 -3.31 -3.78 -1.16
CA GLU A 95 -4.54 -3.74 -0.37
C GLU A 95 -4.59 -2.60 0.63
N GLY A 96 -3.51 -1.80 0.76
CA GLY A 96 -3.38 -0.91 1.88
C GLY A 96 -2.72 0.43 1.59
N MET A 97 -2.47 1.14 2.69
CA MET A 97 -1.83 2.45 2.72
C MET A 97 -0.86 2.54 3.89
N THR A 98 0.14 3.43 3.79
CA THR A 98 0.93 3.89 4.94
C THR A 98 0.24 5.05 5.66
N GLY A 99 0.82 5.58 6.71
CA GLY A 99 0.27 6.75 7.40
C GLY A 99 -1.03 6.50 8.15
N THR A 100 -1.25 5.30 8.67
CA THR A 100 -2.46 4.96 9.45
C THR A 100 -2.74 5.93 10.59
N VAL A 101 -1.69 6.50 11.19
CA VAL A 101 -1.82 7.50 12.26
C VAL A 101 -2.46 8.80 11.77
N VAL A 102 -2.32 9.16 10.48
CA VAL A 102 -2.98 10.32 9.87
C VAL A 102 -4.48 10.14 9.87
N VAL A 103 -4.95 8.94 9.52
CA VAL A 103 -6.38 8.56 9.56
C VAL A 103 -6.95 8.64 10.97
N MET A 104 -6.13 8.32 11.98
CA MET A 104 -6.48 8.40 13.41
C MET A 104 -6.35 9.81 14.00
N GLY A 105 -6.03 10.82 13.19
CA GLY A 105 -5.94 12.22 13.66
C GLY A 105 -4.59 12.60 14.25
N ASN A 106 -3.56 11.75 14.15
CA ASN A 106 -2.20 12.06 14.60
C ASN A 106 -1.31 12.47 13.39
N HIS A 107 -0.12 12.99 13.65
CA HIS A 107 0.82 13.45 12.62
C HIS A 107 2.20 12.79 12.71
N ARG A 108 2.51 12.08 13.77
CA ARG A 108 3.81 11.44 14.00
C ARG A 108 3.73 9.93 13.92
N SER A 109 4.62 9.34 13.15
CA SER A 109 4.74 7.88 13.10
C SER A 109 5.33 7.32 14.39
N THR A 110 4.76 6.20 14.84
CA THR A 110 5.29 5.41 15.98
C THR A 110 6.30 4.37 15.53
N ASN A 111 6.31 4.05 14.23
CA ASN A 111 7.14 3.04 13.61
C ASN A 111 7.96 3.63 12.45
N THR A 112 8.90 2.86 11.95
CA THR A 112 9.58 3.13 10.69
C THR A 112 8.92 2.30 9.60
N THR A 113 8.62 2.90 8.44
CA THR A 113 8.05 2.19 7.28
C THR A 113 8.96 2.41 6.07
N TYR A 114 9.38 1.32 5.42
CA TYR A 114 10.21 1.37 4.21
C TYR A 114 9.83 0.30 3.19
N ILE A 115 10.20 0.53 1.94
CA ILE A 115 9.92 -0.40 0.85
C ILE A 115 10.83 -1.62 0.95
N GLN A 116 10.22 -2.79 1.02
CA GLN A 116 10.86 -4.09 1.06
C GLN A 116 11.01 -4.70 -0.33
N VAL A 117 9.94 -4.67 -1.12
CA VAL A 117 9.91 -5.12 -2.52
C VAL A 117 9.56 -3.92 -3.37
N ASP A 118 10.36 -3.70 -4.40
CA ASP A 118 10.20 -2.60 -5.36
C ASP A 118 8.78 -2.57 -5.94
N GLY A 119 8.28 -1.39 -6.20
CA GLY A 119 6.97 -1.24 -6.78
C GLY A 119 6.67 0.18 -7.22
N SER A 120 5.41 0.44 -7.32
CA SER A 120 4.85 1.74 -7.66
C SER A 120 3.58 1.98 -6.85
N GLY A 121 3.11 3.22 -6.88
CA GLY A 121 1.88 3.58 -6.21
C GLY A 121 1.57 5.05 -6.36
N SER A 122 0.61 5.49 -5.59
CA SER A 122 0.25 6.90 -5.47
C SER A 122 0.61 7.41 -4.09
N ARG A 123 0.92 8.70 -3.98
CA ARG A 123 1.03 9.38 -2.69
C ARG A 123 0.13 10.61 -2.65
N ILE A 124 -0.25 11.01 -1.45
CA ILE A 124 -1.00 12.23 -1.17
C ILE A 124 -0.35 12.95 0.01
N ALA A 125 -0.34 14.28 0.01
CA ALA A 125 0.11 15.04 1.17
C ALA A 125 -0.78 14.72 2.38
N ALA A 126 -0.17 14.55 3.56
CA ALA A 126 -0.92 14.19 4.77
C ALA A 126 -2.00 15.21 5.12
N ASP A 127 -1.75 16.50 4.87
CA ASP A 127 -2.71 17.57 5.12
C ASP A 127 -3.90 17.48 4.14
N ASP A 128 -3.65 17.21 2.87
CA ASP A 128 -4.70 17.01 1.86
C ASP A 128 -5.60 15.81 2.20
N LEU A 129 -5.00 14.72 2.71
CA LEU A 129 -5.78 13.59 3.19
C LEU A 129 -6.63 13.95 4.41
N ARG A 130 -6.07 14.68 5.39
CA ARG A 130 -6.82 15.16 6.57
C ARG A 130 -8.02 16.02 6.15
N ASP A 131 -7.83 16.91 5.18
CA ASP A 131 -8.91 17.76 4.66
C ASP A 131 -10.00 16.94 4.00
N ALA A 132 -9.64 15.95 3.18
CA ALA A 132 -10.59 15.04 2.57
C ALA A 132 -11.38 14.22 3.61
N LEU A 133 -10.70 13.71 4.65
CA LEU A 133 -11.32 12.95 5.74
C LEU A 133 -12.31 13.83 6.54
N ARG A 134 -11.99 15.09 6.79
CA ARG A 134 -12.92 16.05 7.44
C ARG A 134 -14.14 16.34 6.58
N GLY A 135 -13.98 16.31 5.26
CA GLY A 135 -15.04 16.57 4.30
C GLY A 135 -15.97 15.38 4.02
N SER A 136 -15.60 14.15 4.41
CA SER A 136 -16.37 12.94 4.14
C SER A 136 -16.28 11.92 5.28
N ILE A 137 -17.41 11.73 5.97
CA ILE A 137 -17.54 10.71 7.02
C ILE A 137 -17.41 9.30 6.42
N SER A 138 -17.95 9.05 5.23
CA SER A 138 -17.84 7.75 4.54
C SER A 138 -16.38 7.40 4.25
N LEU A 139 -15.61 8.35 3.73
CA LEU A 139 -14.18 8.19 3.48
C LEU A 139 -13.40 7.92 4.77
N GLN A 140 -13.68 8.68 5.82
CA GLN A 140 -13.04 8.49 7.12
C GLN A 140 -13.34 7.09 7.70
N MET A 141 -14.60 6.67 7.71
CA MET A 141 -14.99 5.35 8.20
C MET A 141 -14.36 4.23 7.37
N TYR A 142 -14.30 4.39 6.05
CA TYR A 142 -13.68 3.41 5.17
C TYR A 142 -12.18 3.20 5.50
N PHE A 143 -11.42 4.28 5.67
CA PHE A 143 -10.02 4.16 6.06
C PHE A 143 -9.82 3.69 7.50
N LEU A 144 -10.74 4.00 8.43
CA LEU A 144 -10.70 3.44 9.78
C LEU A 144 -10.92 1.92 9.78
N HIS A 145 -11.76 1.38 8.89
CA HIS A 145 -11.87 -0.08 8.71
C HIS A 145 -10.57 -0.71 8.22
N PHE A 146 -9.85 -0.05 7.31
CA PHE A 146 -8.50 -0.48 6.95
C PHE A 146 -7.54 -0.45 8.14
N VAL A 147 -7.55 0.62 8.94
CA VAL A 147 -6.72 0.70 10.16
C VAL A 147 -7.03 -0.46 11.10
N GLN A 148 -8.30 -0.80 11.29
CA GLN A 148 -8.71 -1.95 12.11
C GLN A 148 -8.17 -3.27 11.52
N ALA A 149 -8.28 -3.49 10.22
CA ALA A 149 -7.74 -4.68 9.55
C ALA A 149 -6.21 -4.77 9.72
N PHE A 150 -5.51 -3.65 9.60
CA PHE A 150 -4.07 -3.57 9.85
C PHE A 150 -3.72 -3.89 11.32
N MET A 151 -4.49 -3.38 12.29
CA MET A 151 -4.31 -3.73 13.72
C MET A 151 -4.50 -5.23 13.97
N ILE A 152 -5.45 -5.88 13.31
CA ILE A 152 -5.62 -7.35 13.39
C ILE A 152 -4.37 -8.05 12.84
N GLN A 153 -3.80 -7.59 11.73
CA GLN A 153 -2.55 -8.13 11.18
C GLN A 153 -1.40 -8.01 12.19
N VAL A 154 -1.24 -6.83 12.81
CA VAL A 154 -0.22 -6.56 13.83
C VAL A 154 -0.41 -7.46 15.06
N THR A 155 -1.63 -7.63 15.54
CA THR A 155 -1.97 -8.50 16.66
C THR A 155 -1.60 -9.96 16.38
N ASN A 156 -1.95 -10.47 15.19
CA ASN A 156 -1.59 -11.81 14.75
C ASN A 156 -0.07 -11.98 14.59
N THR A 157 0.63 -10.93 14.17
CA THR A 157 2.10 -10.93 14.10
C THR A 157 2.71 -11.01 15.51
N ALA A 158 2.19 -10.25 16.46
CA ALA A 158 2.63 -10.30 17.86
C ALA A 158 2.38 -11.69 18.49
N LEU A 159 1.21 -12.29 18.24
CA LEU A 159 0.89 -13.64 18.69
C LEU A 159 1.86 -14.67 18.10
N ALA A 160 2.10 -14.64 16.80
CA ALA A 160 3.04 -15.53 16.14
C ALA A 160 4.46 -15.35 16.70
N ASN A 161 4.91 -14.13 16.90
CA ASN A 161 6.24 -13.84 17.46
C ASN A 161 6.40 -14.38 18.90
N GLY A 162 5.33 -14.39 19.68
CA GLY A 162 5.37 -14.86 21.07
C GLY A 162 5.11 -16.35 21.28
N LYS A 163 4.50 -17.05 20.33
CA LYS A 163 4.02 -18.43 20.53
C LYS A 163 4.43 -19.42 19.44
N ALA A 164 4.60 -18.98 18.19
CA ALA A 164 4.88 -19.87 17.08
C ALA A 164 6.39 -20.19 16.97
N LYS A 165 6.69 -21.38 16.44
CA LYS A 165 8.05 -21.79 16.08
C LYS A 165 8.56 -20.95 14.90
N ILE A 166 9.87 -20.95 14.69
CA ILE A 166 10.50 -20.16 13.64
C ILE A 166 10.00 -20.55 12.24
N GLU A 167 9.75 -21.84 12.00
CA GLU A 167 9.24 -22.36 10.73
C GLU A 167 7.84 -21.82 10.44
N GLU A 168 6.96 -21.81 11.43
CA GLU A 168 5.58 -21.32 11.32
C GLU A 168 5.57 -19.80 11.08
N ARG A 169 6.44 -19.06 11.77
CA ARG A 169 6.61 -17.62 11.59
C ARG A 169 7.13 -17.30 10.21
N LEU A 170 8.12 -18.06 9.74
CA LEU A 170 8.71 -17.91 8.40
C LEU A 170 7.69 -18.24 7.32
N ALA A 171 6.95 -19.35 7.42
CA ALA A 171 5.92 -19.73 6.47
C ALA A 171 4.83 -18.66 6.36
N ARG A 172 4.32 -18.20 7.53
CA ARG A 172 3.34 -17.13 7.58
C ARG A 172 3.85 -15.86 6.90
N TRP A 173 5.08 -15.46 7.20
CA TRP A 173 5.68 -14.25 6.66
C TRP A 173 5.88 -14.36 5.13
N LEU A 174 6.37 -15.49 4.64
CA LEU A 174 6.53 -15.74 3.20
C LEU A 174 5.19 -15.69 2.46
N LEU A 175 4.13 -16.28 3.02
CA LEU A 175 2.78 -16.21 2.46
C LEU A 175 2.28 -14.76 2.41
N MET A 176 2.46 -14.01 3.48
CA MET A 176 2.04 -12.60 3.51
C MET A 176 2.75 -11.73 2.46
N VAL A 177 4.03 -12.00 2.18
CA VAL A 177 4.78 -11.30 1.11
C VAL A 177 4.31 -11.79 -0.26
N HIS A 178 4.16 -13.11 -0.44
CA HIS A 178 3.70 -13.72 -1.70
C HIS A 178 2.33 -13.19 -2.13
N ASP A 179 1.36 -13.07 -1.20
CA ASP A 179 0.02 -12.55 -1.49
C ASP A 179 0.04 -11.10 -2.02
N ARG A 180 1.13 -10.37 -1.79
CA ARG A 180 1.32 -8.96 -2.16
C ARG A 180 2.24 -8.74 -3.35
N THR A 181 2.88 -9.80 -3.83
CA THR A 181 3.80 -9.76 -4.96
C THR A 181 3.24 -10.53 -6.15
N GLU A 182 3.74 -10.23 -7.33
CA GLU A 182 3.43 -11.00 -8.54
C GLU A 182 4.49 -12.08 -8.78
N GLY A 183 4.06 -13.25 -9.22
CA GLY A 183 4.94 -14.39 -9.50
C GLY A 183 5.30 -15.18 -8.23
N ASN A 184 6.13 -16.21 -8.42
CA ASN A 184 6.49 -17.17 -7.37
C ASN A 184 7.92 -17.01 -6.84
N GLU A 185 8.65 -15.97 -7.30
CA GLU A 185 10.01 -15.71 -6.90
C GLU A 185 10.08 -14.49 -5.97
N LEU A 186 10.64 -14.68 -4.79
CA LEU A 186 10.88 -13.62 -3.83
C LEU A 186 12.39 -13.34 -3.73
N GLY A 187 12.84 -12.22 -4.27
CA GLY A 187 14.25 -11.79 -4.25
C GLY A 187 14.74 -11.37 -2.85
N LEU A 188 14.65 -12.28 -1.87
CA LEU A 188 14.94 -12.03 -0.46
C LEU A 188 16.20 -12.77 0.00
N THR A 189 17.01 -12.11 0.84
CA THR A 189 18.18 -12.73 1.45
C THR A 189 17.85 -13.30 2.83
N HIS A 190 18.54 -14.37 3.28
CA HIS A 190 18.38 -14.93 4.61
C HIS A 190 18.66 -13.90 5.72
N GLU A 191 19.61 -13.00 5.51
CA GLU A 191 19.93 -11.91 6.45
C GLU A 191 18.74 -10.96 6.60
N PHE A 192 18.11 -10.59 5.49
CA PHE A 192 16.93 -9.73 5.51
C PHE A 192 15.76 -10.41 6.23
N ILE A 193 15.46 -11.67 5.90
CA ILE A 193 14.40 -12.46 6.57
C ILE A 193 14.68 -12.54 8.07
N ALA A 194 15.93 -12.77 8.46
CA ALA A 194 16.34 -12.83 9.85
C ALA A 194 16.03 -11.52 10.61
N THR A 195 16.31 -10.40 10.00
CA THR A 195 15.98 -9.06 10.54
C THR A 195 14.46 -8.90 10.71
N MET A 196 13.68 -9.23 9.69
CA MET A 196 12.21 -9.10 9.72
C MET A 196 11.57 -9.98 10.80
N LEU A 197 12.05 -11.20 10.95
CA LEU A 197 11.57 -12.12 11.98
C LEU A 197 12.18 -11.88 13.38
N GLY A 198 13.18 -10.99 13.49
CA GLY A 198 13.89 -10.76 14.75
C GLY A 198 14.63 -11.99 15.26
N VAL A 199 15.22 -12.78 14.35
CA VAL A 199 15.94 -14.03 14.67
C VAL A 199 17.36 -14.02 14.09
N ARG A 200 18.19 -15.03 14.42
CA ARG A 200 19.53 -15.19 13.83
C ARG A 200 19.42 -15.77 12.42
N ARG A 201 20.31 -15.35 11.50
CA ARG A 201 20.39 -15.86 10.11
C ARG A 201 20.46 -17.39 10.03
N ALA A 202 21.23 -18.04 10.93
CA ALA A 202 21.33 -19.49 10.97
C ALA A 202 19.96 -20.16 11.19
N GLY A 203 19.10 -19.59 12.06
CA GLY A 203 17.75 -20.08 12.29
C GLY A 203 16.86 -20.02 11.04
N VAL A 204 16.98 -18.95 10.24
CA VAL A 204 16.26 -18.84 8.95
C VAL A 204 16.72 -19.92 7.98
N THR A 205 18.03 -20.14 7.88
CA THR A 205 18.59 -21.18 6.97
C THR A 205 18.05 -22.56 7.32
N THR A 206 18.07 -22.92 8.61
CA THR A 206 17.53 -24.22 9.08
C THR A 206 16.03 -24.33 8.84
N ALA A 207 15.27 -23.27 9.14
CA ALA A 207 13.82 -23.26 8.93
C ALA A 207 13.44 -23.41 7.44
N LEU A 208 14.15 -22.75 6.52
CA LEU A 208 13.93 -22.89 5.07
C LEU A 208 14.22 -24.32 4.59
N GLN A 209 15.32 -24.94 5.08
CA GLN A 209 15.65 -26.33 4.76
C GLN A 209 14.57 -27.29 5.23
N HIS A 210 14.06 -27.07 6.46
CA HIS A 210 12.98 -27.90 7.01
C HIS A 210 11.67 -27.76 6.21
N LEU A 211 11.26 -26.53 5.87
CA LEU A 211 10.08 -26.32 5.03
C LEU A 211 10.23 -26.97 3.63
N ALA A 212 11.40 -26.84 3.01
CA ALA A 212 11.66 -27.48 1.71
C ALA A 212 11.59 -29.02 1.77
N SER A 213 12.04 -29.63 2.88
CA SER A 213 11.99 -31.09 3.06
C SER A 213 10.59 -31.65 3.30
N GLN A 214 9.64 -30.83 3.75
CA GLN A 214 8.23 -31.23 3.96
C GLN A 214 7.37 -31.10 2.70
N SER A 215 7.89 -30.50 1.62
CA SER A 215 7.16 -30.28 0.36
C SER A 215 7.27 -31.48 -0.62
N HIS A 216 7.77 -32.61 -0.16
CA HIS A 216 7.82 -33.90 -0.86
C HIS A 216 6.98 -34.91 -0.08
#